data_4aecf71fc76f672878556f38b16ec5fc
#
_entry.id   4aecf71fc76f672878556f38b16ec5fc
#
_cell.length_a   1.000
_cell.length_b   1.000
_cell.length_c   1.000
_cell.angle_alpha   90.00
_cell.angle_beta   90.00
_cell.angle_gamma   90.00
#
_symmetry.space_group_name_H-M   'P 1'
#
loop_
_entity.id
_entity.type
_entity.pdbx_description
1 polymer ?
#
loop_
_entity_poly.entity_id
_entity_poly.type
_entity_poly.pdbx_seq_one_letter_code
_entity_poly.pdbx_strand_id
1 'polypeptide(L)'
;KEENIYSLIKKATFAGYGQLGILPRSTPWRDQIESIISMKTIKSEVLIHLWGGFSLGGKGTTLSKHTDLLRNGAVGLADDDFIPPIEILKQGFLLGEMKKSPILIAPRDKSLQIEGMSRQSVDTLRAGWPPDPVESEILPLIQLLELYKHYPRISLGLMNISTAQGVSMLKDAYSKPMATVLWWHLVNDNSSLSPFDIGWSVTPSLGSQNDRDSLIKGLEDNVLTAISVHSTPTDDSETNRPANIRKKGISGYNLVLPLLWDQLIRKSGWKVEKLWEKISFGPSQLLNQAEEKLRLESNRWLLFDPEKEWLQSKEEKHFSSTATNQPIKDKKICGKVIDCGLIN
;
A
#
# COMPACT_ATOMS: atom_id res chain seq x y z
N LYS A 1 2.27 14.67 -14.79
CA LYS A 1 2.81 13.49 -15.51
C LYS A 1 2.65 12.27 -14.64
N GLU A 2 2.08 11.21 -15.18
CA GLU A 2 2.01 9.91 -14.48
C GLU A 2 3.43 9.38 -14.24
N GLU A 3 3.62 8.69 -13.10
CA GLU A 3 4.89 8.06 -12.78
C GLU A 3 5.13 6.89 -13.75
N ASN A 4 6.29 6.88 -14.40
CA ASN A 4 6.70 5.74 -15.21
C ASN A 4 7.62 4.82 -14.40
N ILE A 5 7.82 3.60 -14.88
CA ILE A 5 8.60 2.57 -14.19
C ILE A 5 10.05 3.00 -13.90
N TYR A 6 10.69 3.74 -14.80
CA TYR A 6 12.07 4.20 -14.61
C TYR A 6 12.17 5.24 -13.50
N SER A 7 11.19 6.16 -13.41
CA SER A 7 11.15 7.13 -12.34
C SER A 7 10.82 6.48 -11.00
N LEU A 8 9.97 5.46 -10.99
CA LEU A 8 9.67 4.65 -9.81
C LEU A 8 10.93 3.93 -9.30
N ILE A 9 11.64 3.21 -10.18
CA ILE A 9 12.89 2.52 -9.83
C ILE A 9 13.89 3.51 -9.21
N LYS A 10 14.14 4.63 -9.89
CA LYS A 10 15.09 5.64 -9.41
C LYS A 10 14.73 6.17 -8.01
N LYS A 11 13.46 6.48 -7.76
CA LYS A 11 12.98 6.95 -6.45
C LYS A 11 13.07 5.87 -5.38
N ALA A 12 12.73 4.64 -5.75
CA ALA A 12 12.83 3.49 -4.84
C ALA A 12 14.27 3.21 -4.44
N THR A 13 15.21 3.17 -5.40
CA THR A 13 16.64 3.05 -5.14
C THR A 13 17.11 4.12 -4.16
N PHE A 14 16.82 5.38 -4.44
CA PHE A 14 17.21 6.50 -3.58
C PHE A 14 16.64 6.39 -2.16
N ALA A 15 15.42 5.88 -2.03
CA ALA A 15 14.75 5.68 -0.75
C ALA A 15 15.12 4.37 -0.05
N GLY A 16 16.03 3.57 -0.63
CA GLY A 16 16.57 2.34 -0.04
C GLY A 16 15.65 1.12 -0.15
N TYR A 17 14.72 1.10 -1.10
CA TYR A 17 13.90 -0.09 -1.35
C TYR A 17 14.69 -1.12 -2.16
N GLY A 18 14.93 -2.30 -1.58
CA GLY A 18 15.58 -3.41 -2.28
C GLY A 18 14.65 -4.21 -3.17
N GLN A 19 13.36 -4.22 -2.85
CA GLN A 19 12.33 -4.97 -3.58
C GLN A 19 11.02 -4.16 -3.68
N LEU A 20 10.29 -4.36 -4.79
CA LEU A 20 8.98 -3.73 -5.04
C LEU A 20 7.98 -4.75 -5.52
N GLY A 21 6.81 -4.83 -4.88
CA GLY A 21 5.62 -5.48 -5.41
C GLY A 21 4.77 -4.46 -6.16
N ILE A 22 4.69 -4.56 -7.48
CA ILE A 22 3.98 -3.60 -8.32
C ILE A 22 2.60 -4.13 -8.68
N LEU A 23 1.54 -3.44 -8.21
CA LEU A 23 0.15 -3.76 -8.52
C LEU A 23 -0.14 -3.64 -10.03
N PRO A 24 -1.21 -4.28 -10.54
CA PRO A 24 -1.50 -4.34 -11.96
C PRO A 24 -1.92 -3.01 -12.59
N ARG A 25 -2.18 -1.97 -11.79
CA ARG A 25 -2.60 -0.64 -12.25
C ARG A 25 -1.53 0.03 -13.09
N SER A 26 -1.68 -0.11 -14.39
CA SER A 26 -0.84 0.51 -15.43
C SER A 26 -1.69 0.84 -16.66
N THR A 27 -1.13 1.54 -17.62
CA THR A 27 -1.80 1.81 -18.90
C THR A 27 -0.97 1.18 -20.03
N PRO A 28 -1.41 0.05 -20.63
CA PRO A 28 -2.63 -0.72 -20.32
C PRO A 28 -2.55 -1.48 -18.98
N TRP A 29 -3.71 -1.92 -18.46
CA TRP A 29 -3.80 -2.75 -17.25
C TRP A 29 -3.01 -4.05 -17.41
N ARG A 30 -2.34 -4.53 -16.35
CA ARG A 30 -1.47 -5.72 -16.42
C ARG A 30 -2.28 -7.03 -16.29
N ASP A 31 -3.15 -7.29 -17.23
CA ASP A 31 -4.01 -8.46 -17.31
C ASP A 31 -3.75 -9.34 -18.54
N GLN A 32 -2.72 -9.00 -19.33
CA GLN A 32 -2.27 -9.73 -20.51
C GLN A 32 -0.81 -10.17 -20.34
N ILE A 33 -0.45 -11.31 -20.96
CA ILE A 33 0.90 -11.91 -20.88
C ILE A 33 1.97 -10.91 -21.33
N GLU A 34 1.71 -10.20 -22.42
CA GLU A 34 2.62 -9.25 -23.04
C GLU A 34 3.05 -8.15 -22.05
N SER A 35 2.11 -7.72 -21.18
CA SER A 35 2.39 -6.70 -20.16
C SER A 35 3.30 -7.22 -19.02
N ILE A 36 3.26 -8.51 -18.72
CA ILE A 36 4.20 -9.15 -17.77
C ILE A 36 5.58 -9.29 -18.42
N ILE A 37 5.63 -9.82 -19.66
CA ILE A 37 6.89 -10.07 -20.35
C ILE A 37 7.65 -8.77 -20.61
N SER A 38 6.97 -7.72 -21.09
CA SER A 38 7.60 -6.44 -21.37
C SER A 38 8.22 -5.80 -20.13
N MET A 39 7.60 -5.95 -18.97
CA MET A 39 8.12 -5.43 -17.71
C MET A 39 9.36 -6.21 -17.22
N LYS A 40 9.47 -7.51 -17.51
CA LYS A 40 10.63 -8.32 -17.15
C LYS A 40 11.90 -7.97 -17.92
N THR A 41 11.79 -7.32 -19.07
CA THR A 41 12.95 -6.88 -19.86
C THR A 41 13.60 -5.62 -19.28
N ILE A 42 12.97 -4.96 -18.31
CA ILE A 42 13.49 -3.75 -17.70
C ILE A 42 14.62 -4.11 -16.73
N LYS A 43 15.80 -3.61 -17.03
CA LYS A 43 16.93 -3.71 -16.09
C LYS A 43 16.68 -2.78 -14.89
N SER A 44 16.81 -3.32 -13.69
CA SER A 44 16.56 -2.60 -12.44
C SER A 44 17.52 -3.08 -11.37
N GLU A 45 18.04 -2.14 -10.58
CA GLU A 45 18.79 -2.42 -9.36
C GLU A 45 17.87 -2.94 -8.25
N VAL A 46 16.61 -2.52 -8.27
CA VAL A 46 15.57 -2.98 -7.35
C VAL A 46 14.89 -4.21 -7.92
N LEU A 47 14.73 -5.25 -7.11
CA LEU A 47 14.02 -6.46 -7.52
C LEU A 47 12.53 -6.18 -7.66
N ILE A 48 11.97 -6.46 -8.84
CA ILE A 48 10.57 -6.14 -9.15
C ILE A 48 9.74 -7.40 -9.19
N HIS A 49 8.70 -7.45 -8.36
CA HIS A 49 7.67 -8.47 -8.32
C HIS A 49 6.38 -7.93 -8.94
N LEU A 50 5.88 -8.56 -9.99
CA LEU A 50 4.72 -8.07 -10.73
C LEU A 50 3.45 -8.82 -10.32
N TRP A 51 2.46 -8.10 -9.85
CA TRP A 51 1.09 -8.62 -9.72
C TRP A 51 0.40 -8.60 -11.06
N GLY A 52 -0.29 -9.70 -11.41
CA GLY A 52 -1.18 -9.76 -12.55
C GLY A 52 -2.59 -9.29 -12.17
N GLY A 53 -3.36 -8.78 -13.12
CA GLY A 53 -4.76 -8.38 -12.89
C GLY A 53 -5.62 -9.60 -12.53
N PHE A 54 -6.40 -9.50 -11.45
CA PHE A 54 -7.36 -10.52 -11.09
C PHE A 54 -8.54 -10.53 -12.08
N SER A 55 -9.02 -9.34 -12.45
CA SER A 55 -10.05 -9.15 -13.48
C SER A 55 -9.53 -8.37 -14.69
N LEU A 56 -10.18 -8.50 -15.82
CA LEU A 56 -9.85 -7.77 -17.05
C LEU A 56 -10.05 -6.26 -16.85
N GLY A 57 -9.00 -5.50 -17.09
CA GLY A 57 -8.97 -4.05 -16.91
C GLY A 57 -9.20 -3.59 -15.47
N GLY A 58 -9.14 -4.48 -14.48
CA GLY A 58 -9.49 -4.17 -13.08
C GLY A 58 -10.97 -3.81 -12.89
N LYS A 59 -11.84 -4.23 -13.80
CA LYS A 59 -13.26 -3.86 -13.81
C LYS A 59 -14.14 -4.75 -12.95
N GLY A 60 -13.62 -5.89 -12.46
CA GLY A 60 -14.40 -6.85 -11.67
C GLY A 60 -15.52 -7.56 -12.44
N THR A 61 -15.55 -7.49 -13.78
CA THR A 61 -16.64 -8.08 -14.58
C THR A 61 -16.31 -9.46 -15.16
N THR A 62 -15.05 -9.72 -15.44
CA THR A 62 -14.56 -10.95 -16.04
C THR A 62 -13.16 -11.24 -15.51
N LEU A 63 -12.87 -12.49 -15.15
CA LEU A 63 -11.53 -12.89 -14.74
C LEU A 63 -10.52 -12.75 -15.88
N SER A 64 -9.31 -12.37 -15.55
CA SER A 64 -8.18 -12.46 -16.45
C SER A 64 -7.74 -13.93 -16.64
N LYS A 65 -6.81 -14.20 -17.55
CA LYS A 65 -6.23 -15.53 -17.72
C LYS A 65 -5.20 -15.85 -16.63
N HIS A 66 -5.66 -16.09 -15.38
CA HIS A 66 -4.85 -16.28 -14.19
C HIS A 66 -3.66 -17.22 -14.40
N THR A 67 -3.90 -18.42 -14.97
CA THR A 67 -2.84 -19.41 -15.20
C THR A 67 -1.74 -18.88 -16.12
N ASP A 68 -2.11 -18.13 -17.14
CA ASP A 68 -1.16 -17.61 -18.12
C ASP A 68 -0.30 -16.50 -17.51
N LEU A 69 -0.91 -15.59 -16.74
CA LEU A 69 -0.18 -14.53 -16.02
C LEU A 69 0.83 -15.13 -15.04
N LEU A 70 0.41 -16.10 -14.23
CA LEU A 70 1.26 -16.74 -13.22
C LEU A 70 2.41 -17.54 -13.88
N ARG A 71 2.15 -18.29 -14.96
CA ARG A 71 3.20 -19.01 -15.70
C ARG A 71 4.23 -18.10 -16.33
N ASN A 72 3.83 -16.88 -16.71
CA ASN A 72 4.72 -15.89 -17.29
C ASN A 72 5.40 -15.00 -16.25
N GLY A 73 5.14 -15.25 -14.96
CA GLY A 73 5.92 -14.70 -13.83
C GLY A 73 5.26 -13.58 -13.06
N ALA A 74 3.94 -13.48 -13.12
CA ALA A 74 3.23 -12.76 -12.08
C ALA A 74 3.41 -13.50 -10.75
N VAL A 75 3.70 -12.76 -9.65
CA VAL A 75 3.88 -13.34 -8.31
C VAL A 75 2.55 -13.72 -7.66
N GLY A 76 1.47 -13.13 -8.12
CA GLY A 76 0.11 -13.34 -7.66
C GLY A 76 -0.87 -12.52 -8.49
N LEU A 77 -2.11 -12.49 -8.05
CA LEU A 77 -3.21 -11.80 -8.73
C LEU A 77 -3.79 -10.73 -7.81
N ALA A 78 -4.04 -9.56 -8.35
CA ALA A 78 -4.64 -8.45 -7.62
C ALA A 78 -5.56 -7.63 -8.53
N ASP A 79 -6.58 -7.06 -7.96
CA ASP A 79 -7.19 -5.86 -8.52
C ASP A 79 -6.77 -4.66 -7.69
N ASP A 80 -7.18 -3.46 -8.10
CA ASP A 80 -6.73 -2.25 -7.42
C ASP A 80 -7.58 -1.96 -6.16
N ASP A 81 -8.20 -0.82 -6.09
CA ASP A 81 -8.70 -0.21 -4.87
C ASP A 81 -10.05 -0.75 -4.36
N PHE A 82 -10.76 -1.57 -5.13
CA PHE A 82 -12.14 -1.97 -4.79
C PHE A 82 -12.35 -3.47 -4.93
N ILE A 83 -13.27 -3.97 -4.11
CA ILE A 83 -13.66 -5.38 -4.14
C ILE A 83 -14.37 -5.72 -5.47
N PRO A 84 -13.97 -6.79 -6.18
CA PRO A 84 -14.78 -7.33 -7.27
C PRO A 84 -16.11 -7.90 -6.76
N PRO A 85 -17.15 -7.98 -7.60
CA PRO A 85 -18.40 -8.65 -7.25
C PRO A 85 -18.17 -10.07 -6.71
N ILE A 86 -19.01 -10.48 -5.75
CA ILE A 86 -18.84 -11.75 -5.02
C ILE A 86 -18.80 -12.97 -5.95
N GLU A 87 -19.52 -12.93 -7.06
CA GLU A 87 -19.53 -14.00 -8.06
C GLU A 87 -18.16 -14.17 -8.72
N ILE A 88 -17.52 -13.07 -9.10
CA ILE A 88 -16.20 -13.05 -9.70
C ILE A 88 -15.15 -13.50 -8.67
N LEU A 89 -15.28 -13.08 -7.42
CA LEU A 89 -14.42 -13.54 -6.33
C LEU A 89 -14.52 -15.05 -6.15
N LYS A 90 -15.73 -15.62 -6.09
CA LYS A 90 -15.92 -17.07 -5.97
C LYS A 90 -15.24 -17.84 -7.09
N GLN A 91 -15.42 -17.39 -8.34
CA GLN A 91 -14.76 -18.02 -9.49
C GLN A 91 -13.23 -17.94 -9.37
N GLY A 92 -12.71 -16.77 -9.03
CA GLY A 92 -11.28 -16.57 -8.89
C GLY A 92 -10.67 -17.34 -7.72
N PHE A 93 -11.38 -17.46 -6.59
CA PHE A 93 -10.96 -18.23 -5.44
C PHE A 93 -10.95 -19.74 -5.74
N LEU A 94 -11.96 -20.24 -6.44
CA LEU A 94 -11.98 -21.61 -6.90
C LEU A 94 -10.77 -21.95 -7.78
N LEU A 95 -10.41 -21.05 -8.71
CA LEU A 95 -9.20 -21.19 -9.52
C LEU A 95 -7.93 -21.06 -8.69
N GLY A 96 -7.92 -20.18 -7.70
CA GLY A 96 -6.79 -19.93 -6.80
C GLY A 96 -6.45 -21.12 -5.92
N GLU A 97 -7.44 -21.87 -5.42
CA GLU A 97 -7.23 -23.09 -4.63
C GLU A 97 -6.41 -24.16 -5.38
N MET A 98 -6.53 -24.20 -6.72
CA MET A 98 -5.80 -25.15 -7.55
C MET A 98 -4.32 -24.79 -7.70
N LYS A 99 -3.93 -23.54 -7.47
CA LYS A 99 -2.60 -23.00 -7.81
C LYS A 99 -1.76 -22.53 -6.60
N LYS A 100 -2.37 -22.32 -5.44
CA LYS A 100 -1.74 -21.76 -4.23
C LYS A 100 -1.06 -20.39 -4.45
N SER A 101 -1.45 -19.68 -5.49
CA SER A 101 -0.89 -18.36 -5.79
C SER A 101 -1.51 -17.28 -4.91
N PRO A 102 -0.75 -16.26 -4.47
CA PRO A 102 -1.32 -15.17 -3.72
C PRO A 102 -2.40 -14.43 -4.49
N ILE A 103 -3.50 -14.13 -3.82
CA ILE A 103 -4.58 -13.27 -4.30
C ILE A 103 -4.67 -12.09 -3.34
N LEU A 104 -4.56 -10.88 -3.86
CA LEU A 104 -4.54 -9.65 -3.06
C LEU A 104 -5.76 -8.80 -3.42
N ILE A 105 -6.67 -8.60 -2.47
CA ILE A 105 -7.94 -7.91 -2.67
C ILE A 105 -8.09 -6.78 -1.65
N ALA A 106 -8.56 -5.62 -2.12
CA ALA A 106 -8.94 -4.51 -1.25
C ALA A 106 -10.37 -4.71 -0.72
N PRO A 107 -10.59 -4.75 0.60
CA PRO A 107 -11.93 -4.82 1.17
C PRO A 107 -12.58 -3.44 1.15
N ARG A 108 -12.90 -2.92 -0.03
CA ARG A 108 -13.51 -1.61 -0.19
C ARG A 108 -14.61 -1.63 -1.23
N ASP A 109 -15.74 -1.00 -0.91
CA ASP A 109 -16.87 -0.81 -1.80
C ASP A 109 -16.90 0.63 -2.32
N LYS A 110 -16.75 0.78 -3.64
CA LYS A 110 -16.75 2.08 -4.31
C LYS A 110 -18.10 2.81 -4.19
N SER A 111 -19.17 2.06 -4.20
CA SER A 111 -20.54 2.62 -4.15
C SER A 111 -20.85 3.24 -2.78
N LEU A 112 -20.27 2.69 -1.72
CA LEU A 112 -20.37 3.20 -0.36
C LEU A 112 -19.37 4.31 -0.06
N GLN A 113 -18.16 4.21 -0.58
CA GLN A 113 -17.12 5.24 -0.40
C GLN A 113 -17.47 6.54 -1.13
N ILE A 114 -18.09 6.45 -2.30
CA ILE A 114 -18.42 7.60 -3.17
C ILE A 114 -17.19 8.51 -3.33
N GLU A 115 -17.34 9.81 -3.06
CA GLU A 115 -16.25 10.81 -3.09
C GLU A 115 -15.66 11.09 -1.69
N GLY A 116 -15.91 10.19 -0.71
CA GLY A 116 -15.46 10.36 0.68
C GLY A 116 -13.97 10.72 0.79
N MET A 117 -13.65 11.76 1.53
CA MET A 117 -12.30 12.29 1.69
C MET A 117 -11.68 11.99 3.05
N SER A 118 -12.49 11.77 4.06
CA SER A 118 -12.11 11.43 5.43
C SER A 118 -13.12 10.47 6.01
N ARG A 119 -12.71 9.60 6.93
CA ARG A 119 -13.65 8.73 7.65
C ARG A 119 -14.71 9.56 8.35
N GLN A 120 -15.94 9.10 8.27
CA GLN A 120 -17.09 9.80 8.85
C GLN A 120 -16.87 10.08 10.33
N SER A 121 -16.90 11.35 10.70
CA SER A 121 -16.72 11.83 12.06
C SER A 121 -17.38 13.21 12.21
N VAL A 122 -17.54 13.67 13.46
CA VAL A 122 -18.00 15.03 13.73
C VAL A 122 -17.07 16.06 13.10
N ASP A 123 -15.76 15.85 13.16
CA ASP A 123 -14.77 16.77 12.62
C ASP A 123 -14.80 16.80 11.09
N THR A 124 -15.00 15.66 10.44
CA THR A 124 -15.23 15.57 8.99
C THR A 124 -16.42 16.40 8.55
N LEU A 125 -17.56 16.26 9.27
CA LEU A 125 -18.77 17.01 8.98
C LEU A 125 -18.61 18.51 9.25
N ARG A 126 -17.95 18.90 10.35
CA ARG A 126 -17.64 20.31 10.66
C ARG A 126 -16.71 20.93 9.62
N ALA A 127 -15.77 20.19 9.09
CA ALA A 127 -14.88 20.65 8.02
C ALA A 127 -15.58 20.77 6.66
N GLY A 128 -16.82 20.29 6.54
CA GLY A 128 -17.57 20.29 5.28
C GLY A 128 -17.02 19.30 4.25
N TRP A 129 -16.30 18.27 4.71
CA TRP A 129 -15.72 17.27 3.83
C TRP A 129 -16.69 16.13 3.55
N PRO A 130 -16.68 15.57 2.32
CA PRO A 130 -17.43 14.36 2.01
C PRO A 130 -17.01 13.22 2.93
N PRO A 131 -17.93 12.62 3.69
CA PRO A 131 -17.61 11.51 4.58
C PRO A 131 -17.40 10.21 3.81
N ASP A 132 -16.42 9.41 4.26
CA ASP A 132 -16.22 8.02 3.87
C ASP A 132 -16.75 7.15 5.02
N PRO A 133 -17.92 6.49 4.87
CA PRO A 133 -18.50 5.70 5.94
C PRO A 133 -17.65 4.45 6.21
N VAL A 134 -17.61 3.99 7.46
CA VAL A 134 -16.85 2.80 7.86
C VAL A 134 -17.35 1.54 7.14
N GLU A 135 -18.61 1.51 6.77
CA GLU A 135 -19.26 0.44 6.03
C GLU A 135 -18.60 0.20 4.66
N SER A 136 -17.95 1.22 4.08
CA SER A 136 -17.22 1.08 2.81
C SER A 136 -16.04 0.07 2.90
N GLU A 137 -15.52 -0.18 4.11
CA GLU A 137 -14.51 -1.20 4.39
C GLU A 137 -15.12 -2.45 5.03
N ILE A 138 -16.03 -2.29 6.00
CA ILE A 138 -16.48 -3.38 6.84
C ILE A 138 -17.38 -4.37 6.11
N LEU A 139 -18.31 -3.91 5.27
CA LEU A 139 -19.18 -4.81 4.52
C LEU A 139 -18.42 -5.69 3.52
N PRO A 140 -17.50 -5.14 2.69
CA PRO A 140 -16.62 -5.97 1.87
C PRO A 140 -15.73 -6.92 2.68
N LEU A 141 -15.24 -6.49 3.84
CA LEU A 141 -14.41 -7.33 4.71
C LEU A 141 -15.19 -8.53 5.22
N ILE A 142 -16.45 -8.35 5.66
CA ILE A 142 -17.35 -9.46 6.05
C ILE A 142 -17.49 -10.45 4.90
N GLN A 143 -17.76 -9.96 3.69
CA GLN A 143 -17.93 -10.82 2.50
C GLN A 143 -16.67 -11.64 2.22
N LEU A 144 -15.49 -11.00 2.27
CA LEU A 144 -14.21 -11.67 2.02
C LEU A 144 -13.89 -12.71 3.09
N LEU A 145 -14.10 -12.40 4.36
CA LEU A 145 -13.86 -13.33 5.48
C LEU A 145 -14.82 -14.53 5.43
N GLU A 146 -16.08 -14.29 5.09
CA GLU A 146 -17.05 -15.38 4.93
C GLU A 146 -16.70 -16.27 3.74
N LEU A 147 -16.36 -15.67 2.61
CA LEU A 147 -15.95 -16.43 1.43
C LEU A 147 -14.66 -17.23 1.68
N TYR A 148 -13.69 -16.65 2.39
CA TYR A 148 -12.41 -17.29 2.69
C TYR A 148 -12.55 -18.57 3.52
N LYS A 149 -13.57 -18.69 4.38
CA LYS A 149 -13.86 -19.91 5.13
C LYS A 149 -14.10 -21.13 4.22
N HIS A 150 -14.64 -20.89 3.02
CA HIS A 150 -14.95 -21.93 2.04
C HIS A 150 -13.77 -22.28 1.13
N TYR A 151 -12.74 -21.44 1.10
CA TYR A 151 -11.55 -21.60 0.24
C TYR A 151 -10.24 -21.46 1.04
N PRO A 152 -10.01 -22.30 2.07
CA PRO A 152 -8.90 -22.10 3.02
C PRO A 152 -7.51 -22.37 2.43
N ARG A 153 -7.42 -22.92 1.23
CA ARG A 153 -6.14 -23.25 0.59
C ARG A 153 -5.57 -22.10 -0.25
N ILE A 154 -6.36 -21.06 -0.54
CA ILE A 154 -5.83 -19.89 -1.24
C ILE A 154 -4.93 -19.10 -0.30
N SER A 155 -3.93 -18.44 -0.85
CA SER A 155 -3.13 -17.46 -0.13
C SER A 155 -3.79 -16.09 -0.29
N LEU A 156 -4.78 -15.77 0.59
CA LEU A 156 -5.49 -14.50 0.56
C LEU A 156 -4.73 -13.42 1.31
N GLY A 157 -4.47 -12.31 0.63
CA GLY A 157 -4.02 -11.04 1.20
C GLY A 157 -5.13 -9.99 1.12
N LEU A 158 -5.34 -9.27 2.20
CA LEU A 158 -6.26 -8.13 2.27
C LEU A 158 -5.46 -6.82 2.21
N MET A 159 -5.74 -5.99 1.20
CA MET A 159 -5.04 -4.72 1.01
C MET A 159 -5.58 -3.63 1.93
N ASN A 160 -4.68 -3.00 2.67
CA ASN A 160 -4.86 -1.66 3.20
C ASN A 160 -6.07 -1.51 4.14
N ILE A 161 -6.12 -2.34 5.18
CA ILE A 161 -7.05 -2.16 6.31
C ILE A 161 -6.79 -0.80 6.93
N SER A 162 -7.84 -0.06 7.24
CA SER A 162 -7.74 1.33 7.67
C SER A 162 -8.59 1.72 8.88
N THR A 163 -9.31 0.76 9.49
CA THR A 163 -10.21 1.00 10.61
C THR A 163 -9.95 0.11 11.81
N ALA A 164 -10.23 0.61 13.01
CA ALA A 164 -10.19 -0.17 14.26
C ALA A 164 -11.13 -1.38 14.21
N GLN A 165 -12.31 -1.19 13.61
CA GLN A 165 -13.30 -2.25 13.45
C GLN A 165 -12.78 -3.35 12.52
N GLY A 166 -12.11 -3.00 11.41
CA GLY A 166 -11.46 -3.95 10.51
C GLY A 166 -10.39 -4.79 11.21
N VAL A 167 -9.55 -4.16 12.05
CA VAL A 167 -8.56 -4.86 12.88
C VAL A 167 -9.24 -5.85 13.85
N SER A 168 -10.30 -5.42 14.55
CA SER A 168 -11.05 -6.29 15.47
C SER A 168 -11.62 -7.50 14.74
N MET A 169 -12.24 -7.30 13.59
CA MET A 169 -12.81 -8.38 12.79
C MET A 169 -11.76 -9.39 12.33
N LEU A 170 -10.58 -8.93 11.92
CA LEU A 170 -9.47 -9.82 11.56
C LEU A 170 -8.94 -10.59 12.75
N LYS A 171 -8.87 -9.96 13.93
CA LYS A 171 -8.46 -10.62 15.17
C LYS A 171 -9.40 -11.76 15.56
N ASP A 172 -10.71 -11.55 15.38
CA ASP A 172 -11.75 -12.50 15.74
C ASP A 172 -12.07 -13.50 14.62
N ALA A 173 -11.49 -13.33 13.43
CA ALA A 173 -11.73 -14.20 12.29
C ALA A 173 -11.25 -15.63 12.53
N TYR A 174 -12.10 -16.62 12.15
CA TYR A 174 -11.75 -18.04 12.20
C TYR A 174 -10.57 -18.38 11.29
N SER A 175 -10.65 -17.93 10.03
CA SER A 175 -9.55 -18.02 9.06
C SER A 175 -8.87 -16.64 8.99
N LYS A 176 -7.55 -16.61 9.22
CA LYS A 176 -6.78 -15.37 9.28
C LYS A 176 -6.04 -15.15 7.96
N PRO A 177 -6.59 -14.37 7.03
CA PRO A 177 -5.86 -13.97 5.84
C PRO A 177 -4.69 -13.04 6.23
N MET A 178 -3.67 -12.98 5.38
CA MET A 178 -2.68 -11.92 5.51
C MET A 178 -3.34 -10.57 5.26
N ALA A 179 -2.91 -9.52 5.96
CA ALA A 179 -3.48 -8.19 5.79
C ALA A 179 -2.40 -7.11 5.86
N THR A 180 -2.57 -6.05 5.07
CA THR A 180 -1.67 -4.90 5.07
C THR A 180 -2.36 -3.65 5.58
N VAL A 181 -1.56 -2.69 6.00
CA VAL A 181 -1.95 -1.32 6.31
C VAL A 181 -1.03 -0.35 5.58
N LEU A 182 -1.56 0.76 5.09
CA LEU A 182 -0.74 1.79 4.46
C LEU A 182 0.01 2.61 5.51
N TRP A 183 1.27 2.91 5.23
CA TRP A 183 2.15 3.64 6.13
C TRP A 183 1.57 4.94 6.65
N TRP A 184 0.81 5.68 5.84
CA TRP A 184 0.23 6.97 6.24
C TRP A 184 -0.86 6.86 7.29
N HIS A 185 -1.58 5.71 7.39
CA HIS A 185 -2.54 5.46 8.47
C HIS A 185 -1.87 5.21 9.83
N LEU A 186 -0.57 4.98 9.85
CA LEU A 186 0.20 4.78 11.08
C LEU A 186 0.80 6.10 11.59
N VAL A 187 1.04 7.06 10.70
CA VAL A 187 1.72 8.31 11.04
C VAL A 187 0.78 9.50 11.15
N ASN A 188 -0.45 9.38 10.67
CA ASN A 188 -1.42 10.46 10.70
C ASN A 188 -2.86 9.96 10.90
N ASP A 189 -3.75 10.86 11.30
CA ASP A 189 -5.18 10.63 11.47
C ASP A 189 -5.98 11.86 11.02
N ASN A 190 -7.32 11.80 11.08
CA ASN A 190 -8.18 12.86 10.58
C ASN A 190 -8.22 14.13 11.47
N SER A 191 -7.68 14.09 12.68
CA SER A 191 -7.63 15.26 13.57
C SER A 191 -6.69 16.37 13.07
N SER A 192 -5.69 15.99 12.26
CA SER A 192 -4.69 16.91 11.69
C SER A 192 -5.06 17.40 10.28
N LEU A 193 -6.18 16.95 9.73
CA LEU A 193 -6.62 17.35 8.39
C LEU A 193 -7.10 18.80 8.38
N SER A 194 -6.62 19.57 7.43
CA SER A 194 -7.06 20.92 7.16
C SER A 194 -7.68 21.02 5.77
N PRO A 195 -8.75 21.79 5.59
CA PRO A 195 -9.30 22.04 4.25
C PRO A 195 -8.29 22.61 3.25
N PHE A 196 -7.21 23.21 3.75
CA PHE A 196 -6.15 23.83 2.96
C PHE A 196 -4.94 22.92 2.77
N ASP A 197 -4.78 21.87 3.61
CA ASP A 197 -3.67 20.92 3.48
C ASP A 197 -4.13 19.67 2.71
N ILE A 198 -3.82 19.67 1.45
CA ILE A 198 -4.22 18.65 0.49
C ILE A 198 -3.34 17.40 0.56
N GLY A 199 -2.18 17.53 1.20
CA GLY A 199 -1.17 16.48 1.20
C GLY A 199 -1.63 15.14 1.80
N TRP A 200 -2.68 15.16 2.63
CA TRP A 200 -3.22 13.98 3.31
C TRP A 200 -4.55 13.46 2.74
N SER A 201 -4.96 13.90 1.55
CA SER A 201 -6.11 13.32 0.84
C SER A 201 -5.73 11.97 0.24
N VAL A 202 -6.12 10.88 0.89
CA VAL A 202 -5.68 9.51 0.58
C VAL A 202 -6.85 8.54 0.42
N THR A 203 -6.56 7.36 -0.16
CA THR A 203 -7.48 6.22 -0.24
C THR A 203 -6.75 4.96 0.25
N PRO A 204 -7.31 4.22 1.23
CA PRO A 204 -8.48 4.53 2.06
C PRO A 204 -8.35 5.86 2.79
N SER A 205 -9.48 6.47 3.15
CA SER A 205 -9.53 7.73 3.87
C SER A 205 -8.89 7.59 5.27
N LEU A 206 -8.22 8.64 5.74
CA LEU A 206 -7.70 8.65 7.12
C LEU A 206 -8.84 8.54 8.13
N GLY A 207 -8.65 7.69 9.11
CA GLY A 207 -9.54 7.49 10.23
C GLY A 207 -9.19 8.36 11.45
N SER A 208 -9.83 8.08 12.57
CA SER A 208 -9.59 8.72 13.86
C SER A 208 -8.24 8.29 14.47
N GLN A 209 -7.85 8.95 15.55
CA GLN A 209 -6.73 8.52 16.39
C GLN A 209 -6.91 7.07 16.86
N ASN A 210 -8.14 6.69 17.24
CA ASN A 210 -8.43 5.31 17.64
C ASN A 210 -8.19 4.30 16.52
N ASP A 211 -8.50 4.66 15.28
CA ASP A 211 -8.19 3.81 14.12
C ASP A 211 -6.67 3.65 13.96
N ARG A 212 -5.91 4.75 14.01
CA ARG A 212 -4.45 4.71 13.94
C ARG A 212 -3.85 3.83 15.03
N ASP A 213 -4.24 4.05 16.30
CA ASP A 213 -3.69 3.32 17.43
C ASP A 213 -4.07 1.82 17.37
N SER A 214 -5.27 1.50 16.89
CA SER A 214 -5.72 0.12 16.65
C SER A 214 -4.94 -0.56 15.52
N LEU A 215 -4.60 0.16 14.44
CA LEU A 215 -3.76 -0.35 13.35
C LEU A 215 -2.33 -0.64 13.82
N ILE A 216 -1.74 0.27 14.61
CA ILE A 216 -0.41 0.05 15.24
C ILE A 216 -0.46 -1.21 16.13
N LYS A 217 -1.48 -1.32 16.98
CA LYS A 217 -1.66 -2.48 17.84
C LYS A 217 -1.89 -3.77 17.04
N GLY A 218 -2.65 -3.70 15.95
CA GLY A 218 -2.86 -4.82 15.03
C GLY A 218 -1.57 -5.35 14.40
N LEU A 219 -0.61 -4.48 14.10
CA LEU A 219 0.74 -4.86 13.65
C LEU A 219 1.54 -5.50 14.79
N GLU A 220 1.49 -4.94 16.01
CA GLU A 220 2.17 -5.51 17.18
C GLU A 220 1.69 -6.93 17.48
N ASP A 221 0.38 -7.14 17.47
CA ASP A 221 -0.27 -8.41 17.77
C ASP A 221 -0.24 -9.41 16.59
N ASN A 222 0.42 -9.07 15.47
CA ASN A 222 0.48 -9.87 14.24
C ASN A 222 -0.91 -10.16 13.61
N VAL A 223 -1.91 -9.33 13.89
CA VAL A 223 -3.20 -9.34 13.17
C VAL A 223 -3.00 -8.78 11.77
N LEU A 224 -2.17 -7.74 11.65
CA LEU A 224 -1.71 -7.19 10.36
C LEU A 224 -0.30 -7.71 10.07
N THR A 225 -0.10 -8.14 8.82
CA THR A 225 1.13 -8.82 8.37
C THR A 225 2.22 -7.84 7.98
N ALA A 226 1.86 -6.79 7.25
CA ALA A 226 2.83 -5.91 6.62
C ALA A 226 2.35 -4.46 6.50
N ILE A 227 3.32 -3.55 6.41
CA ILE A 227 3.09 -2.16 6.05
C ILE A 227 3.29 -2.02 4.53
N SER A 228 2.28 -1.51 3.84
CA SER A 228 2.32 -1.25 2.41
C SER A 228 2.69 0.21 2.11
N VAL A 229 3.31 0.41 0.96
CA VAL A 229 3.71 1.73 0.47
C VAL A 229 3.09 1.95 -0.90
N HIS A 230 2.18 2.92 -0.96
CA HIS A 230 1.64 3.41 -2.23
C HIS A 230 2.14 4.84 -2.45
N SER A 231 2.26 5.22 -3.70
CA SER A 231 2.57 6.58 -4.08
C SER A 231 1.76 6.96 -5.32
N THR A 232 1.08 8.08 -5.24
CA THR A 232 0.29 8.62 -6.34
C THR A 232 0.73 10.06 -6.57
N PRO A 233 1.84 10.27 -7.30
CA PRO A 233 2.34 11.61 -7.55
C PRO A 233 1.38 12.41 -8.43
N THR A 234 1.06 13.63 -8.03
CA THR A 234 0.26 14.58 -8.78
C THR A 234 1.03 15.86 -9.05
N ASP A 235 0.72 16.54 -10.14
CA ASP A 235 1.30 17.83 -10.50
C ASP A 235 0.44 19.01 -10.01
N ASP A 236 0.91 20.23 -10.26
CA ASP A 236 0.21 21.46 -9.85
C ASP A 236 -1.19 21.55 -10.45
N SER A 237 -1.39 21.05 -11.68
CA SER A 237 -2.68 21.10 -12.36
C SER A 237 -3.73 20.24 -11.63
N GLU A 238 -3.33 19.09 -11.13
CA GLU A 238 -4.19 18.22 -10.35
C GLU A 238 -4.38 18.74 -8.91
N THR A 239 -3.32 19.27 -8.31
CA THR A 239 -3.34 19.81 -6.95
C THR A 239 -4.26 21.04 -6.82
N ASN A 240 -4.40 21.82 -7.89
CA ASN A 240 -5.24 23.02 -7.92
C ASN A 240 -6.72 22.73 -8.23
N ARG A 241 -7.11 21.47 -8.46
CA ARG A 241 -8.53 21.09 -8.63
C ARG A 241 -9.29 21.18 -7.31
N PRO A 242 -10.60 21.40 -7.37
CA PRO A 242 -11.46 21.28 -6.20
C PRO A 242 -11.24 19.95 -5.46
N ALA A 243 -11.28 19.97 -4.14
CA ALA A 243 -10.92 18.84 -3.29
C ALA A 243 -11.70 17.56 -3.61
N ASN A 244 -12.99 17.68 -3.93
CA ASN A 244 -13.90 16.56 -4.22
C ASN A 244 -13.61 15.83 -5.53
N ILE A 245 -12.96 16.47 -6.50
CA ILE A 245 -12.63 15.86 -7.82
C ILE A 245 -11.12 15.63 -8.00
N ARG A 246 -10.33 16.00 -6.99
CA ARG A 246 -8.88 15.82 -7.01
C ARG A 246 -8.50 14.36 -6.83
N LYS A 247 -7.47 13.91 -7.56
CA LYS A 247 -6.88 12.59 -7.39
C LYS A 247 -6.30 12.44 -5.99
N LYS A 248 -6.79 11.44 -5.26
CA LYS A 248 -6.32 11.13 -3.90
C LYS A 248 -5.00 10.38 -3.94
N GLY A 249 -4.14 10.63 -2.98
CA GLY A 249 -2.86 9.94 -2.83
C GLY A 249 -1.74 10.87 -2.36
N ILE A 250 -0.68 10.25 -1.87
CA ILE A 250 0.52 10.90 -1.36
C ILE A 250 1.71 10.52 -2.25
N SER A 251 2.64 11.45 -2.42
CA SER A 251 3.95 11.22 -3.01
C SER A 251 5.03 11.30 -1.94
N GLY A 252 6.09 10.50 -2.05
CA GLY A 252 7.26 10.61 -1.17
C GLY A 252 7.74 9.27 -0.60
N TYR A 253 8.34 8.41 -1.43
CA TYR A 253 8.96 7.14 -0.97
C TYR A 253 10.02 7.35 0.12
N ASN A 254 10.79 8.44 0.03
CA ASN A 254 11.84 8.81 0.97
C ASN A 254 11.32 9.27 2.35
N LEU A 255 10.03 9.53 2.48
CA LEU A 255 9.38 9.91 3.74
C LEU A 255 8.98 8.71 4.60
N VAL A 256 8.80 7.56 3.98
CA VAL A 256 8.17 6.38 4.62
C VAL A 256 8.98 5.90 5.83
N LEU A 257 10.25 5.56 5.63
CA LEU A 257 11.09 5.03 6.71
C LEU A 257 11.33 6.06 7.82
N PRO A 258 11.67 7.32 7.55
CA PRO A 258 11.80 8.35 8.59
C PRO A 258 10.54 8.55 9.43
N LEU A 259 9.37 8.64 8.80
CA LEU A 259 8.11 8.87 9.51
C LEU A 259 7.63 7.63 10.30
N LEU A 260 7.82 6.44 9.76
CA LEU A 260 7.55 5.20 10.50
C LEU A 260 8.52 5.04 11.68
N TRP A 261 9.80 5.40 11.51
CA TRP A 261 10.76 5.38 12.59
C TRP A 261 10.35 6.32 13.73
N ASP A 262 10.01 7.56 13.40
CA ASP A 262 9.54 8.53 14.41
C ASP A 262 8.28 8.03 15.14
N GLN A 263 7.30 7.52 14.39
CA GLN A 263 6.03 7.08 14.97
C GLN A 263 6.16 5.77 15.75
N LEU A 264 6.79 4.75 15.18
CA LEU A 264 6.77 3.39 15.75
C LEU A 264 7.94 3.17 16.73
N ILE A 265 9.16 3.65 16.42
CA ILE A 265 10.30 3.45 17.29
C ILE A 265 10.32 4.52 18.41
N ARG A 266 10.32 5.82 18.04
CA ARG A 266 10.49 6.89 19.03
C ARG A 266 9.26 7.12 19.89
N LYS A 267 8.07 7.16 19.28
CA LYS A 267 6.81 7.47 20.00
C LYS A 267 6.16 6.23 20.60
N SER A 268 6.10 5.10 19.85
CA SER A 268 5.44 3.88 20.30
C SER A 268 6.38 2.87 20.97
N GLY A 269 7.70 3.13 21.00
CA GLY A 269 8.68 2.29 21.71
C GLY A 269 8.94 0.91 21.09
N TRP A 270 8.69 0.75 19.80
CA TRP A 270 8.97 -0.51 19.12
C TRP A 270 10.47 -0.79 19.06
N LYS A 271 10.81 -2.09 19.05
CA LYS A 271 12.15 -2.52 18.66
C LYS A 271 12.33 -2.40 17.15
N VAL A 272 13.57 -2.13 16.71
CA VAL A 272 13.91 -1.97 15.28
C VAL A 272 13.57 -3.24 14.50
N GLU A 273 13.81 -4.42 15.09
CA GLU A 273 13.51 -5.71 14.47
C GLU A 273 12.01 -5.86 14.17
N LYS A 274 11.14 -5.32 15.05
CA LYS A 274 9.69 -5.35 14.82
C LYS A 274 9.27 -4.47 13.66
N LEU A 275 9.84 -3.28 13.55
CA LEU A 275 9.62 -2.43 12.38
C LEU A 275 10.07 -3.16 11.11
N TRP A 276 11.28 -3.76 11.14
CA TRP A 276 11.84 -4.47 10.00
C TRP A 276 10.99 -5.68 9.59
N GLU A 277 10.46 -6.42 10.55
CA GLU A 277 9.49 -7.49 10.29
C GLU A 277 8.32 -6.99 9.45
N LYS A 278 7.79 -5.79 9.74
CA LYS A 278 6.58 -5.26 9.09
C LYS A 278 6.83 -4.58 7.75
N ILE A 279 8.05 -4.05 7.50
CA ILE A 279 8.38 -3.38 6.24
C ILE A 279 9.19 -4.23 5.26
N SER A 280 9.75 -5.37 5.71
CA SER A 280 10.60 -6.25 4.88
C SER A 280 10.08 -7.70 4.86
N PHE A 281 10.01 -8.39 5.99
CA PHE A 281 9.66 -9.81 6.03
C PHE A 281 8.16 -10.04 5.79
N GLY A 282 7.29 -9.23 6.37
CA GLY A 282 5.84 -9.29 6.10
C GLY A 282 5.49 -9.12 4.62
N PRO A 283 6.02 -8.11 3.91
CA PRO A 283 5.88 -8.02 2.47
C PRO A 283 6.40 -9.25 1.70
N SER A 284 7.52 -9.84 2.11
CA SER A 284 8.04 -11.07 1.50
C SER A 284 7.07 -12.25 1.65
N GLN A 285 6.45 -12.40 2.83
CA GLN A 285 5.41 -13.42 3.07
C GLN A 285 4.20 -13.20 2.14
N LEU A 286 3.75 -11.95 2.00
CA LEU A 286 2.63 -11.60 1.12
C LEU A 286 2.91 -11.93 -0.35
N LEU A 287 4.17 -11.77 -0.78
CA LEU A 287 4.63 -12.08 -2.12
C LEU A 287 4.99 -13.56 -2.30
N ASN A 288 4.89 -14.37 -1.25
CA ASN A 288 5.39 -15.76 -1.22
C ASN A 288 6.86 -15.85 -1.64
N GLN A 289 7.68 -14.91 -1.16
CA GLN A 289 9.12 -14.84 -1.38
C GLN A 289 9.87 -15.18 -0.09
N ALA A 290 11.10 -15.65 -0.23
CA ALA A 290 11.97 -15.88 0.92
C ALA A 290 12.34 -14.56 1.63
N GLU A 291 12.40 -14.60 2.95
CA GLU A 291 12.91 -13.48 3.74
C GLU A 291 14.39 -13.20 3.44
N GLU A 292 14.70 -11.96 3.10
CA GLU A 292 16.09 -11.52 2.94
C GLU A 292 16.67 -11.09 4.29
N LYS A 293 17.58 -11.89 4.81
CA LYS A 293 18.33 -11.60 6.04
C LYS A 293 19.70 -11.03 5.69
N LEU A 294 20.10 -9.98 6.38
CA LEU A 294 21.41 -9.38 6.21
C LEU A 294 22.52 -10.39 6.60
N ARG A 295 23.47 -10.61 5.70
CA ARG A 295 24.65 -11.46 5.85
C ARG A 295 25.87 -10.70 5.33
N LEU A 296 27.09 -11.18 5.64
CA LEU A 296 28.35 -10.55 5.19
C LEU A 296 28.42 -10.37 3.66
N GLU A 297 27.79 -11.25 2.91
CA GLU A 297 27.78 -11.23 1.43
C GLU A 297 26.48 -10.70 0.84
N SER A 298 25.64 -10.01 1.64
CA SER A 298 24.38 -9.49 1.15
C SER A 298 24.61 -8.37 0.15
N ASN A 299 24.08 -8.53 -1.06
CA ASN A 299 24.12 -7.51 -2.11
C ASN A 299 23.06 -6.43 -1.87
N ARG A 300 22.01 -6.72 -1.06
CA ARG A 300 20.99 -5.77 -0.67
C ARG A 300 21.09 -5.46 0.82
N TRP A 301 21.38 -4.21 1.10
CA TRP A 301 21.49 -3.67 2.46
C TRP A 301 21.10 -2.20 2.48
N LEU A 302 20.77 -1.69 3.64
CA LEU A 302 20.37 -0.32 3.87
C LEU A 302 21.15 0.26 5.06
N LEU A 303 21.69 1.46 4.88
CA LEU A 303 22.26 2.28 5.94
C LEU A 303 21.33 3.47 6.20
N PHE A 304 20.73 3.50 7.38
CA PHE A 304 19.82 4.53 7.82
C PHE A 304 20.39 5.26 9.05
N ASP A 305 20.45 6.59 8.97
CA ASP A 305 20.82 7.43 10.11
C ASP A 305 19.53 8.02 10.71
N PRO A 306 19.08 7.54 11.88
CA PRO A 306 17.84 7.97 12.49
C PRO A 306 17.90 9.40 13.06
N GLU A 307 19.08 9.95 13.30
CA GLU A 307 19.26 11.28 13.90
C GLU A 307 19.50 12.38 12.88
N LYS A 308 19.75 12.01 11.61
CA LYS A 308 20.04 13.00 10.58
C LYS A 308 18.82 13.84 10.23
N GLU A 309 18.91 15.13 10.53
CA GLU A 309 17.90 16.11 10.12
C GLU A 309 18.10 16.55 8.67
N TRP A 310 16.99 16.71 7.97
CA TRP A 310 16.97 17.26 6.60
C TRP A 310 15.66 17.97 6.31
N LEU A 311 15.68 18.85 5.31
CA LEU A 311 14.50 19.56 4.82
C LEU A 311 14.10 18.96 3.47
N GLN A 312 12.81 18.69 3.32
CA GLN A 312 12.27 18.33 2.02
C GLN A 312 12.11 19.61 1.18
N SER A 313 13.20 20.08 0.58
CA SER A 313 13.20 21.26 -0.24
C SER A 313 13.10 20.95 -1.74
N LYS A 314 12.62 21.93 -2.50
CA LYS A 314 12.64 21.88 -3.98
C LYS A 314 14.06 21.80 -4.58
N GLU A 315 15.08 22.01 -3.77
CA GLU A 315 16.49 22.09 -4.21
C GLU A 315 17.19 20.73 -4.32
N GLU A 316 16.69 19.67 -3.67
CA GLU A 316 17.13 18.33 -3.97
C GLU A 316 16.53 17.81 -5.30
N LYS A 317 16.59 18.66 -6.33
CA LYS A 317 15.96 18.47 -7.65
C LYS A 317 16.37 17.21 -8.40
N HIS A 318 17.47 16.59 -8.05
CA HIS A 318 17.93 15.37 -8.71
C HIS A 318 17.19 14.10 -8.27
N PHE A 319 16.53 14.15 -7.09
CA PHE A 319 15.86 12.99 -6.48
C PHE A 319 14.45 13.31 -5.97
N SER A 320 14.09 14.59 -5.87
CA SER A 320 12.74 14.98 -5.44
C SER A 320 11.74 14.65 -6.54
N SER A 321 10.63 14.10 -6.13
CA SER A 321 9.45 14.03 -6.98
C SER A 321 9.07 15.44 -7.43
N THR A 322 8.82 15.65 -8.71
CA THR A 322 8.16 16.87 -9.19
C THR A 322 6.70 16.93 -8.73
N ALA A 323 6.26 15.96 -7.96
CA ALA A 323 4.92 15.89 -7.42
C ALA A 323 4.71 16.99 -6.37
N THR A 324 3.54 17.60 -6.42
CA THR A 324 3.15 18.69 -5.53
C THR A 324 2.35 18.25 -4.33
N ASN A 325 1.87 16.99 -4.32
CA ASN A 325 1.11 16.38 -3.23
C ASN A 325 1.98 15.65 -2.19
N GLN A 326 3.12 16.20 -1.86
CA GLN A 326 3.92 15.71 -0.75
C GLN A 326 3.31 16.17 0.58
N PRO A 327 3.11 15.27 1.56
CA PRO A 327 2.35 15.59 2.78
C PRO A 327 3.10 16.49 3.76
N ILE A 328 4.43 16.55 3.65
CA ILE A 328 5.29 17.35 4.55
C ILE A 328 6.16 18.24 3.69
N LYS A 329 5.74 19.51 3.55
CA LYS A 329 6.53 20.53 2.88
C LYS A 329 7.16 21.44 3.92
N ASP A 330 8.40 21.86 3.64
CA ASP A 330 9.13 22.88 4.43
C ASP A 330 9.25 22.59 5.92
N LYS A 331 9.07 21.33 6.34
CA LYS A 331 9.31 20.88 7.71
C LYS A 331 10.59 20.06 7.80
N LYS A 332 11.30 20.20 8.89
CA LYS A 332 12.43 19.34 9.21
C LYS A 332 11.94 17.90 9.45
N ILE A 333 12.60 16.96 8.81
CA ILE A 333 12.37 15.52 8.97
C ILE A 333 13.63 14.96 9.62
N CYS A 334 13.44 14.09 10.60
CA CYS A 334 14.51 13.38 11.28
C CYS A 334 14.55 11.93 10.81
N GLY A 335 15.73 11.47 10.45
CA GLY A 335 15.97 10.17 9.84
C GLY A 335 16.20 10.26 8.34
N LYS A 336 17.31 9.69 7.85
CA LYS A 336 17.65 9.70 6.42
C LYS A 336 18.31 8.39 6.03
N VAL A 337 17.93 7.85 4.88
CA VAL A 337 18.70 6.81 4.20
C VAL A 337 20.00 7.44 3.70
N ILE A 338 21.11 6.92 4.14
CA ILE A 338 22.45 7.45 3.82
C ILE A 338 22.99 6.75 2.59
N ASP A 339 22.84 5.42 2.55
CA ASP A 339 23.34 4.60 1.46
C ASP A 339 22.60 3.27 1.40
N CYS A 340 22.66 2.58 0.28
CA CYS A 340 22.08 1.25 0.10
C CYS A 340 22.85 0.47 -0.96
N GLY A 341 23.07 -0.81 -0.71
CA GLY A 341 23.53 -1.77 -1.70
C GLY A 341 22.32 -2.40 -2.38
N LEU A 342 22.25 -2.30 -3.70
CA LEU A 342 21.15 -2.82 -4.53
C LEU A 342 21.69 -3.57 -5.75
N ILE A 343 22.75 -4.34 -5.57
CA ILE A 343 23.37 -5.11 -6.65
C ILE A 343 22.56 -6.39 -6.86
N ASN A 344 22.07 -6.60 -8.08
CA ASN A 344 21.44 -7.84 -8.55
C ASN A 344 22.44 -8.85 -9.04
#